data_3ef4a92331dcb2ebce80974a673f4f5d
#
_entry.id   3ef4a92331dcb2ebce80974a673f4f5d
#
_cell.length_a   1.000
_cell.length_b   1.000
_cell.length_c   1.000
_cell.angle_alpha   90.00
_cell.angle_beta   90.00
_cell.angle_gamma   90.00
#
_symmetry.space_group_name_H-M   'P 1'
#
loop_
_entity.id
_entity.type
_entity.pdbx_description
1 polymer ?
#
loop_
_entity_poly.entity_id
_entity_poly.type
_entity_poly.pdbx_seq_one_letter_code
_entity_poly.pdbx_strand_id
1 'polypeptide(L)'
;RRPVGWLATAGVLVLTGVAMALAPVGPGRGGIFVQDGLALFAKRLFLAATFIGLLGGLSLPDRVFRRRAGEYHVLILASLLGMLVLASARDLILLFVAFELMSIPLYVLAGFVKREAEAVEASLKFFLVGSVSSAVMAYGLSFVYGAARATDLGAVARAFGAGDPLLMLGLLAAFAGFAFKIAAFPFHMWVPDTYEAANTPFVAWLSVAPKAAGFVALFR
;
A
#
# COMPACT_ATOMS: atom_id res chain seq x y z
N ARG A 1 -26.40 -1.68 7.08
CA ARG A 1 -25.21 -0.80 6.97
C ARG A 1 -24.18 -1.10 8.04
N ARG A 2 -24.56 -1.04 9.31
CA ARG A 2 -23.71 -1.51 10.43
C ARG A 2 -23.25 -2.97 10.28
N PRO A 3 -24.10 -3.93 9.81
CA PRO A 3 -23.64 -5.31 9.67
C PRO A 3 -22.47 -5.48 8.70
N VAL A 4 -22.40 -4.72 7.62
CA VAL A 4 -21.25 -4.80 6.67
C VAL A 4 -19.94 -4.37 7.35
N GLY A 5 -19.96 -3.30 8.12
CA GLY A 5 -18.79 -2.86 8.89
C GLY A 5 -18.36 -3.91 9.93
N TRP A 6 -19.31 -4.46 10.68
CA TRP A 6 -19.03 -5.52 11.64
C TRP A 6 -18.50 -6.79 10.99
N LEU A 7 -19.05 -7.20 9.82
CA LEU A 7 -18.54 -8.36 9.06
C LEU A 7 -17.12 -8.14 8.57
N ALA A 8 -16.81 -6.97 8.03
CA ALA A 8 -15.44 -6.63 7.60
C ALA A 8 -14.46 -6.63 8.77
N THR A 9 -14.84 -6.01 9.90
CA THR A 9 -14.02 -5.95 11.11
C THR A 9 -13.80 -7.34 11.71
N ALA A 10 -14.84 -8.17 11.81
CA ALA A 10 -14.75 -9.54 12.29
C ALA A 10 -13.88 -10.40 11.36
N GLY A 11 -14.03 -10.26 10.04
CA GLY A 11 -13.19 -10.95 9.05
C GLY A 11 -11.71 -10.61 9.21
N VAL A 12 -11.37 -9.34 9.37
CA VAL A 12 -9.97 -8.92 9.60
C VAL A 12 -9.47 -9.43 10.96
N LEU A 13 -10.30 -9.45 12.00
CA LEU A 13 -9.92 -10.02 13.31
C LEU A 13 -9.57 -11.51 13.19
N VAL A 14 -10.39 -12.29 12.48
CA VAL A 14 -10.13 -13.70 12.22
C VAL A 14 -8.83 -13.89 11.46
N LEU A 15 -8.62 -13.10 10.38
CA LEU A 15 -7.38 -13.13 9.61
C LEU A 15 -6.16 -12.76 10.47
N THR A 16 -6.30 -11.80 11.39
CA THR A 16 -5.25 -11.45 12.35
C THR A 16 -4.92 -12.62 13.25
N GLY A 17 -5.92 -13.30 13.80
CA GLY A 17 -5.72 -14.51 14.62
C GLY A 17 -5.01 -15.62 13.84
N VAL A 18 -5.43 -15.89 12.61
CA VAL A 18 -4.76 -16.86 11.72
C VAL A 18 -3.30 -16.46 11.45
N ALA A 19 -3.06 -15.18 11.14
CA ALA A 19 -1.70 -14.70 10.90
C ALA A 19 -0.78 -14.80 12.11
N MET A 20 -1.32 -14.70 13.34
CA MET A 20 -0.54 -14.91 14.57
C MET A 20 -0.11 -16.36 14.74
N ALA A 21 -0.92 -17.32 14.29
CA ALA A 21 -0.63 -18.74 14.34
C ALA A 21 0.33 -19.25 13.25
N LEU A 22 0.51 -18.48 12.17
CA LEU A 22 1.39 -18.87 11.06
C LEU A 22 2.87 -18.71 11.43
N ALA A 23 3.69 -19.67 10.96
CA ALA A 23 5.15 -19.62 11.02
C ALA A 23 5.75 -19.21 9.65
N PRO A 24 7.01 -18.73 9.61
CA PRO A 24 7.72 -18.50 8.37
C PRO A 24 7.89 -19.80 7.59
N VAL A 25 7.63 -19.77 6.29
CA VAL A 25 7.66 -20.97 5.42
C VAL A 25 8.77 -20.89 4.37
N GLY A 26 9.45 -19.74 4.25
CA GLY A 26 10.46 -19.52 3.22
C GLY A 26 9.86 -19.18 1.84
N PRO A 27 10.63 -19.28 0.75
CA PRO A 27 10.17 -18.94 -0.59
C PRO A 27 9.03 -19.86 -1.05
N GLY A 28 7.95 -19.24 -1.54
CA GLY A 28 6.81 -19.95 -2.11
C GLY A 28 7.15 -20.65 -3.44
N ARG A 29 6.24 -21.49 -3.92
CA ARG A 29 6.37 -22.12 -5.24
C ARG A 29 6.42 -21.03 -6.33
N GLY A 30 7.45 -21.09 -7.16
CA GLY A 30 7.65 -20.16 -8.27
C GLY A 30 8.60 -18.98 -7.99
N GLY A 31 9.08 -18.78 -6.76
CA GLY A 31 10.10 -17.78 -6.44
C GLY A 31 9.63 -16.32 -6.36
N ILE A 32 8.43 -15.99 -6.86
CA ILE A 32 7.90 -14.60 -6.89
C ILE A 32 7.33 -14.12 -5.55
N PHE A 33 7.12 -15.05 -4.62
CA PHE A 33 6.45 -14.82 -3.33
C PHE A 33 7.22 -15.47 -2.18
N VAL A 34 7.40 -14.75 -1.08
CA VAL A 34 8.08 -15.26 0.11
C VAL A 34 7.25 -15.02 1.37
N GLN A 35 7.31 -15.97 2.30
CA GLN A 35 6.70 -15.87 3.62
C GLN A 35 7.76 -16.04 4.72
N ASP A 36 8.67 -15.08 4.79
CA ASP A 36 9.72 -15.01 5.80
C ASP A 36 9.28 -14.24 7.06
N GLY A 37 10.21 -14.06 7.99
CA GLY A 37 9.96 -13.32 9.23
C GLY A 37 9.50 -11.88 9.01
N LEU A 38 10.08 -11.17 8.01
CA LEU A 38 9.70 -9.81 7.66
C LEU A 38 8.27 -9.76 7.09
N ALA A 39 7.93 -10.69 6.17
CA ALA A 39 6.59 -10.77 5.60
C ALA A 39 5.54 -11.02 6.68
N LEU A 40 5.79 -11.95 7.60
CA LEU A 40 4.85 -12.25 8.70
C LEU A 40 4.69 -11.09 9.65
N PHE A 41 5.78 -10.45 10.06
CA PHE A 41 5.74 -9.26 10.91
C PHE A 41 4.91 -8.16 10.28
N ALA A 42 5.20 -7.83 9.00
CA ALA A 42 4.50 -6.81 8.26
C ALA A 42 3.00 -7.12 8.11
N LYS A 43 2.64 -8.35 7.75
CA LYS A 43 1.25 -8.78 7.62
C LYS A 43 0.48 -8.66 8.93
N ARG A 44 1.09 -9.06 10.04
CA ARG A 44 0.50 -8.91 11.39
C ARG A 44 0.25 -7.44 11.72
N LEU A 45 1.23 -6.58 11.44
CA LEU A 45 1.10 -5.13 11.63
C LEU A 45 -0.03 -4.53 10.78
N PHE A 46 -0.09 -4.88 9.48
CA PHE A 46 -1.11 -4.35 8.58
C PHE A 46 -2.52 -4.81 8.96
N LEU A 47 -2.67 -6.07 9.34
CA LEU A 47 -3.95 -6.62 9.81
C LEU A 47 -4.39 -5.95 11.11
N ALA A 48 -3.51 -5.80 12.09
CA ALA A 48 -3.81 -5.14 13.36
C ALA A 48 -4.17 -3.66 13.15
N ALA A 49 -3.39 -2.93 12.36
CA ALA A 49 -3.68 -1.52 12.04
C ALA A 49 -5.00 -1.37 11.27
N THR A 50 -5.30 -2.29 10.34
CA THR A 50 -6.57 -2.27 9.60
C THR A 50 -7.76 -2.62 10.50
N PHE A 51 -7.59 -3.55 11.43
CA PHE A 51 -8.62 -3.86 12.43
C PHE A 51 -8.98 -2.62 13.26
N ILE A 52 -7.96 -1.91 13.78
CA ILE A 52 -8.16 -0.66 14.53
C ILE A 52 -8.82 0.42 13.66
N GLY A 53 -8.37 0.58 12.42
CA GLY A 53 -8.96 1.54 11.48
C GLY A 53 -10.43 1.26 11.15
N LEU A 54 -10.79 -0.02 10.99
CA LEU A 54 -12.18 -0.44 10.77
C LEU A 54 -13.04 -0.22 12.02
N LEU A 55 -12.54 -0.49 13.22
CA LEU A 55 -13.23 -0.16 14.48
C LEU A 55 -13.51 1.33 14.57
N GLY A 56 -12.51 2.18 14.28
CA GLY A 56 -12.70 3.63 14.20
C GLY A 56 -13.75 4.03 13.16
N GLY A 57 -13.78 3.34 12.03
CA GLY A 57 -14.77 3.53 10.97
C GLY A 57 -16.21 3.25 11.41
N LEU A 58 -16.44 2.35 12.36
CA LEU A 58 -17.78 2.06 12.89
C LEU A 58 -18.41 3.25 13.65
N SER A 59 -17.59 4.18 14.13
CA SER A 59 -18.04 5.40 14.82
C SER A 59 -18.42 6.53 13.88
N LEU A 60 -18.13 6.41 12.57
CA LEU A 60 -18.45 7.45 11.60
C LEU A 60 -19.96 7.65 11.47
N PRO A 61 -20.41 8.93 11.33
CA PRO A 61 -21.83 9.25 11.17
C PRO A 61 -22.43 8.59 9.93
N ASP A 62 -23.70 8.17 10.02
CA ASP A 62 -24.42 7.57 8.88
C ASP A 62 -24.45 8.47 7.63
N ARG A 63 -24.33 9.79 7.81
CA ARG A 63 -24.24 10.75 6.70
C ARG A 63 -23.02 10.53 5.79
N VAL A 64 -21.90 10.05 6.35
CA VAL A 64 -20.65 9.75 5.60
C VAL A 64 -20.85 8.54 4.73
N PHE A 65 -21.41 7.48 5.30
CA PHE A 65 -21.60 6.22 4.60
C PHE A 65 -22.85 6.21 3.73
N ARG A 66 -23.99 6.78 4.23
CA ARG A 66 -25.30 6.69 3.58
C ARG A 66 -25.56 5.29 3.01
N ARG A 67 -25.58 5.14 1.67
CA ARG A 67 -25.74 3.84 0.98
C ARG A 67 -24.43 3.18 0.57
N ARG A 68 -23.27 3.76 0.93
CA ARG A 68 -21.94 3.39 0.40
C ARG A 68 -21.02 2.69 1.40
N ALA A 69 -21.55 2.21 2.53
CA ALA A 69 -20.73 1.51 3.52
C ALA A 69 -19.97 0.31 2.94
N GLY A 70 -20.59 -0.45 2.03
CA GLY A 70 -19.95 -1.57 1.34
C GLY A 70 -18.74 -1.13 0.51
N GLU A 71 -18.90 -0.06 -0.28
CA GLU A 71 -17.83 0.50 -1.12
C GLU A 71 -16.61 0.90 -0.26
N TYR A 72 -16.86 1.59 0.88
CA TYR A 72 -15.80 2.00 1.80
C TYR A 72 -14.98 0.82 2.33
N HIS A 73 -15.67 -0.22 2.82
CA HIS A 73 -14.99 -1.40 3.37
C HIS A 73 -14.27 -2.22 2.28
N VAL A 74 -14.86 -2.36 1.08
CA VAL A 74 -14.20 -3.03 -0.05
C VAL A 74 -12.89 -2.31 -0.43
N LEU A 75 -12.89 -0.98 -0.47
CA LEU A 75 -11.68 -0.21 -0.79
C LEU A 75 -10.59 -0.39 0.28
N ILE A 76 -10.95 -0.37 1.57
CA ILE A 76 -9.98 -0.65 2.65
C ILE A 76 -9.42 -2.07 2.52
N LEU A 77 -10.27 -3.07 2.28
CA LEU A 77 -9.84 -4.46 2.15
C LEU A 77 -9.01 -4.71 0.88
N ALA A 78 -9.33 -4.03 -0.22
CA ALA A 78 -8.51 -4.07 -1.44
C ALA A 78 -7.12 -3.49 -1.21
N SER A 79 -7.03 -2.33 -0.53
CA SER A 79 -5.74 -1.77 -0.14
C SER A 79 -4.97 -2.67 0.83
N LEU A 80 -5.64 -3.27 1.82
CA LEU A 80 -5.05 -4.26 2.71
C LEU A 80 -4.48 -5.45 1.94
N LEU A 81 -5.23 -5.99 0.96
CA LEU A 81 -4.75 -7.08 0.10
C LEU A 81 -3.46 -6.67 -0.62
N GLY A 82 -3.41 -5.46 -1.19
CA GLY A 82 -2.20 -4.92 -1.80
C GLY A 82 -1.01 -4.90 -0.84
N MET A 83 -1.22 -4.43 0.39
CA MET A 83 -0.17 -4.43 1.42
C MET A 83 0.32 -5.83 1.78
N LEU A 84 -0.59 -6.81 1.93
CA LEU A 84 -0.25 -8.19 2.27
C LEU A 84 0.56 -8.88 1.16
N VAL A 85 0.22 -8.61 -0.10
CA VAL A 85 0.96 -9.10 -1.27
C VAL A 85 2.33 -8.41 -1.36
N LEU A 86 2.36 -7.09 -1.20
CA LEU A 86 3.58 -6.27 -1.24
C LEU A 86 4.63 -6.76 -0.23
N ALA A 87 4.19 -7.08 1.00
CA ALA A 87 5.06 -7.60 2.05
C ALA A 87 5.76 -8.93 1.68
N SER A 88 5.23 -9.67 0.72
CA SER A 88 5.75 -10.98 0.29
C SER A 88 6.33 -10.97 -1.12
N ALA A 89 6.32 -9.82 -1.81
CA ALA A 89 6.78 -9.74 -3.19
C ALA A 89 8.30 -9.97 -3.29
N ARG A 90 8.72 -10.82 -4.24
CA ARG A 90 10.12 -11.05 -4.62
C ARG A 90 10.37 -10.79 -6.11
N ASP A 91 9.41 -10.25 -6.78
CA ASP A 91 9.42 -10.00 -8.21
C ASP A 91 9.03 -8.55 -8.48
N LEU A 92 9.71 -7.86 -9.42
CA LEU A 92 9.50 -6.45 -9.74
C LEU A 92 8.05 -6.17 -10.19
N ILE A 93 7.48 -7.08 -10.99
CA ILE A 93 6.11 -6.93 -11.51
C ILE A 93 5.12 -7.08 -10.37
N LEU A 94 5.28 -8.14 -9.55
CA LEU A 94 4.41 -8.37 -8.40
C LEU A 94 4.47 -7.21 -7.40
N LEU A 95 5.67 -6.67 -7.16
CA LEU A 95 5.89 -5.52 -6.30
C LEU A 95 5.13 -4.29 -6.81
N PHE A 96 5.23 -3.98 -8.11
CA PHE A 96 4.54 -2.85 -8.71
C PHE A 96 3.01 -3.04 -8.69
N VAL A 97 2.51 -4.21 -9.07
CA VAL A 97 1.06 -4.50 -9.07
C VAL A 97 0.49 -4.43 -7.65
N ALA A 98 1.19 -4.98 -6.66
CA ALA A 98 0.78 -4.91 -5.26
C ALA A 98 0.79 -3.47 -4.72
N PHE A 99 1.79 -2.67 -5.13
CA PHE A 99 1.88 -1.24 -4.79
C PHE A 99 0.69 -0.45 -5.35
N GLU A 100 0.29 -0.70 -6.60
CA GLU A 100 -0.87 -0.06 -7.22
C GLU A 100 -2.20 -0.55 -6.61
N LEU A 101 -2.34 -1.84 -6.36
CA LEU A 101 -3.50 -2.41 -5.69
C LEU A 101 -3.72 -1.81 -4.30
N MET A 102 -2.64 -1.52 -3.57
CA MET A 102 -2.70 -0.79 -2.31
C MET A 102 -3.09 0.67 -2.52
N SER A 103 -2.57 1.34 -3.56
CA SER A 103 -2.58 2.80 -3.71
C SER A 103 -3.88 3.34 -4.28
N ILE A 104 -4.41 2.72 -5.35
CA ILE A 104 -5.61 3.21 -6.05
C ILE A 104 -6.83 3.33 -5.11
N PRO A 105 -7.13 2.34 -4.25
CA PRO A 105 -8.22 2.48 -3.28
C PRO A 105 -8.05 3.65 -2.32
N LEU A 106 -6.80 4.01 -1.94
CA LEU A 106 -6.53 5.13 -1.02
C LEU A 106 -6.91 6.47 -1.63
N TYR A 107 -6.68 6.66 -2.93
CA TYR A 107 -7.07 7.89 -3.63
C TYR A 107 -8.58 8.08 -3.60
N VAL A 108 -9.34 7.01 -3.82
CA VAL A 108 -10.81 7.04 -3.77
C VAL A 108 -11.31 7.27 -2.35
N LEU A 109 -10.66 6.67 -1.34
CA LEU A 109 -11.02 6.82 0.06
C LEU A 109 -10.77 8.24 0.58
N ALA A 110 -9.72 8.92 0.11
CA ALA A 110 -9.45 10.31 0.48
C ALA A 110 -10.62 11.24 0.09
N GLY A 111 -11.20 11.07 -1.11
CA GLY A 111 -12.36 11.81 -1.59
C GLY A 111 -13.70 11.10 -1.35
N PHE A 112 -13.81 10.23 -0.35
CA PHE A 112 -15.02 9.42 -0.16
C PHE A 112 -16.26 10.25 0.13
N VAL A 113 -16.10 11.40 0.83
CA VAL A 113 -17.18 12.36 1.13
C VAL A 113 -17.31 13.36 -0.02
N LYS A 114 -17.86 12.92 -1.14
CA LYS A 114 -17.94 13.67 -2.42
C LYS A 114 -18.65 15.03 -2.38
N ARG A 115 -19.34 15.36 -1.28
CA ARG A 115 -20.04 16.63 -1.12
C ARG A 115 -19.16 17.73 -0.54
N GLU A 116 -18.01 17.37 -0.01
CA GLU A 116 -17.02 18.28 0.55
C GLU A 116 -15.99 18.57 -0.56
N ALA A 117 -15.98 19.82 -1.04
CA ALA A 117 -15.08 20.22 -2.13
C ALA A 117 -13.60 20.01 -1.77
N GLU A 118 -13.24 20.27 -0.51
CA GLU A 118 -11.91 20.07 0.03
C GLU A 118 -11.47 18.60 -0.03
N ALA A 119 -12.38 17.66 0.29
CA ALA A 119 -12.08 16.23 0.20
C ALA A 119 -11.86 15.77 -1.26
N VAL A 120 -12.61 16.33 -2.20
CA VAL A 120 -12.45 16.05 -3.64
C VAL A 120 -11.13 16.63 -4.15
N GLU A 121 -10.78 17.85 -3.76
CA GLU A 121 -9.51 18.48 -4.11
C GLU A 121 -8.32 17.71 -3.54
N ALA A 122 -8.35 17.35 -2.27
CA ALA A 122 -7.32 16.55 -1.62
C ALA A 122 -7.13 15.19 -2.29
N SER A 123 -8.22 14.50 -2.63
CA SER A 123 -8.21 13.24 -3.38
C SER A 123 -7.55 13.40 -4.74
N LEU A 124 -7.86 14.47 -5.47
CA LEU A 124 -7.29 14.75 -6.78
C LEU A 124 -5.79 15.04 -6.68
N LYS A 125 -5.36 15.86 -5.73
CA LYS A 125 -3.93 16.13 -5.45
C LYS A 125 -3.19 14.83 -5.11
N PHE A 126 -3.76 14.02 -4.22
CA PHE A 126 -3.19 12.73 -3.83
C PHE A 126 -3.04 11.79 -5.03
N PHE A 127 -4.08 11.69 -5.86
CA PHE A 127 -4.07 10.89 -7.09
C PHE A 127 -3.04 11.40 -8.10
N LEU A 128 -2.98 12.71 -8.37
CA LEU A 128 -2.06 13.27 -9.37
C LEU A 128 -0.60 13.06 -8.98
N VAL A 129 -0.23 13.40 -7.73
CA VAL A 129 1.14 13.18 -7.24
C VAL A 129 1.47 11.69 -7.22
N GLY A 130 0.51 10.85 -6.81
CA GLY A 130 0.66 9.40 -6.80
C GLY A 130 0.87 8.83 -8.20
N SER A 131 0.04 9.20 -9.16
CA SER A 131 0.14 8.70 -10.54
C SER A 131 1.45 9.08 -11.20
N VAL A 132 1.94 10.31 -11.00
CA VAL A 132 3.25 10.75 -11.51
C VAL A 132 4.36 9.93 -10.86
N SER A 133 4.31 9.74 -9.54
CA SER A 133 5.32 8.94 -8.81
C SER A 133 5.32 7.48 -9.26
N SER A 134 4.14 6.89 -9.49
CA SER A 134 3.99 5.53 -10.01
C SER A 134 4.50 5.40 -11.44
N ALA A 135 4.26 6.39 -12.30
CA ALA A 135 4.78 6.38 -13.67
C ALA A 135 6.32 6.43 -13.67
N VAL A 136 6.92 7.28 -12.84
CA VAL A 136 8.39 7.35 -12.67
C VAL A 136 8.93 6.03 -12.12
N MET A 137 8.24 5.44 -11.13
CA MET A 137 8.58 4.13 -10.58
C MET A 137 8.54 3.04 -11.65
N ALA A 138 7.46 2.93 -12.43
CA ALA A 138 7.33 1.93 -13.49
C ALA A 138 8.44 2.09 -14.54
N TYR A 139 8.76 3.32 -14.91
CA TYR A 139 9.86 3.61 -15.83
C TYR A 139 11.21 3.20 -15.23
N GLY A 140 11.43 3.50 -13.94
CA GLY A 140 12.61 3.04 -13.20
C GLY A 140 12.74 1.52 -13.17
N LEU A 141 11.66 0.81 -12.87
CA LEU A 141 11.63 -0.66 -12.87
C LEU A 141 11.94 -1.25 -14.26
N SER A 142 11.54 -0.57 -15.34
CA SER A 142 11.91 -0.99 -16.71
C SER A 142 13.41 -0.92 -16.96
N PHE A 143 14.10 0.09 -16.43
CA PHE A 143 15.56 0.19 -16.49
C PHE A 143 16.25 -0.89 -15.65
N VAL A 144 15.71 -1.13 -14.43
CA VAL A 144 16.20 -2.22 -13.57
C VAL A 144 16.10 -3.55 -14.30
N TYR A 145 14.96 -3.84 -14.93
CA TYR A 145 14.78 -5.05 -15.74
C TYR A 145 15.75 -5.09 -16.94
N GLY A 146 15.91 -3.97 -17.65
CA GLY A 146 16.82 -3.86 -18.80
C GLY A 146 18.27 -4.20 -18.46
N ALA A 147 18.74 -3.73 -17.30
CA ALA A 147 20.10 -3.99 -16.80
C ALA A 147 20.25 -5.40 -16.21
N ALA A 148 19.33 -5.82 -15.33
CA ALA A 148 19.41 -7.10 -14.63
C ALA A 148 18.97 -8.29 -15.48
N ARG A 149 18.22 -8.07 -16.58
CA ARG A 149 17.61 -9.10 -17.44
C ARG A 149 16.76 -10.11 -16.67
N ALA A 150 16.23 -9.70 -15.51
CA ALA A 150 15.41 -10.53 -14.65
C ALA A 150 14.45 -9.66 -13.83
N THR A 151 13.32 -10.22 -13.43
CA THR A 151 12.35 -9.60 -12.54
C THR A 151 12.50 -10.03 -11.08
N ASP A 152 13.22 -11.12 -10.80
CA ASP A 152 13.52 -11.61 -9.46
C ASP A 152 14.43 -10.64 -8.69
N LEU A 153 14.03 -10.20 -7.52
CA LEU A 153 14.79 -9.23 -6.71
C LEU A 153 16.19 -9.77 -6.32
N GLY A 154 16.33 -11.08 -6.13
CA GLY A 154 17.63 -11.69 -5.86
C GLY A 154 18.58 -11.61 -7.06
N ALA A 155 18.06 -11.70 -8.28
CA ALA A 155 18.83 -11.50 -9.50
C ALA A 155 19.23 -10.03 -9.68
N VAL A 156 18.32 -9.10 -9.40
CA VAL A 156 18.58 -7.66 -9.40
C VAL A 156 19.68 -7.31 -8.39
N ALA A 157 19.61 -7.85 -7.17
CA ALA A 157 20.63 -7.64 -6.14
C ALA A 157 22.02 -8.13 -6.57
N ARG A 158 22.10 -9.25 -7.30
CA ARG A 158 23.39 -9.73 -7.86
C ARG A 158 23.91 -8.81 -8.97
N ALA A 159 23.03 -8.29 -9.82
CA ALA A 159 23.40 -7.36 -10.88
C ALA A 159 23.90 -6.01 -10.32
N PHE A 160 23.44 -5.61 -9.14
CA PHE A 160 23.87 -4.37 -8.48
C PHE A 160 25.38 -4.34 -8.23
N GLY A 161 25.99 -5.49 -7.94
CA GLY A 161 27.45 -5.61 -7.74
C GLY A 161 28.30 -5.26 -8.95
N ALA A 162 27.73 -5.25 -10.16
CA ALA A 162 28.44 -4.90 -11.40
C ALA A 162 28.59 -3.37 -11.62
N GLY A 163 27.91 -2.54 -10.86
CA GLY A 163 28.02 -1.08 -10.94
C GLY A 163 27.41 -0.47 -12.22
N ASP A 164 26.43 -1.12 -12.84
CA ASP A 164 25.79 -0.65 -14.07
C ASP A 164 25.06 0.68 -13.82
N PRO A 165 25.42 1.79 -14.52
CA PRO A 165 24.76 3.08 -14.37
C PRO A 165 23.26 3.05 -14.70
N LEU A 166 22.83 2.20 -15.64
CA LEU A 166 21.42 2.06 -15.99
C LEU A 166 20.62 1.45 -14.82
N LEU A 167 21.19 0.46 -14.13
CA LEU A 167 20.59 -0.14 -12.94
C LEU A 167 20.45 0.89 -11.82
N MET A 168 21.49 1.71 -11.58
CA MET A 168 21.47 2.77 -10.57
C MET A 168 20.40 3.81 -10.86
N LEU A 169 20.32 4.28 -12.11
CA LEU A 169 19.28 5.23 -12.55
C LEU A 169 17.89 4.62 -12.37
N GLY A 170 17.71 3.35 -12.73
CA GLY A 170 16.46 2.63 -12.58
C GLY A 170 16.02 2.53 -11.11
N LEU A 171 16.94 2.18 -10.21
CA LEU A 171 16.65 2.10 -8.77
C LEU A 171 16.32 3.47 -8.18
N LEU A 172 17.03 4.54 -8.56
CA LEU A 172 16.73 5.90 -8.13
C LEU A 172 15.34 6.35 -8.61
N ALA A 173 14.97 6.05 -9.84
CA ALA A 173 13.63 6.35 -10.36
C ALA A 173 12.56 5.50 -9.67
N ALA A 174 12.80 4.21 -9.43
CA ALA A 174 11.88 3.35 -8.69
C ALA A 174 11.66 3.85 -7.25
N PHE A 175 12.69 4.40 -6.62
CA PHE A 175 12.59 5.00 -5.28
C PHE A 175 11.60 6.15 -5.19
N ALA A 176 11.32 6.88 -6.29
CA ALA A 176 10.32 7.95 -6.30
C ALA A 176 8.92 7.48 -5.88
N GLY A 177 8.48 6.29 -6.33
CA GLY A 177 7.21 5.70 -5.91
C GLY A 177 7.18 5.38 -4.41
N PHE A 178 8.25 4.81 -3.88
CA PHE A 178 8.36 4.53 -2.45
C PHE A 178 8.44 5.82 -1.62
N ALA A 179 9.21 6.82 -2.09
CA ALA A 179 9.32 8.13 -1.45
C ALA A 179 7.95 8.82 -1.35
N PHE A 180 7.14 8.76 -2.39
CA PHE A 180 5.74 9.20 -2.36
C PHE A 180 4.94 8.45 -1.28
N LYS A 181 5.05 7.13 -1.21
CA LYS A 181 4.27 6.30 -0.29
C LYS A 181 4.61 6.57 1.17
N ILE A 182 5.88 6.71 1.50
CA ILE A 182 6.34 7.03 2.86
C ILE A 182 6.23 8.53 3.18
N ALA A 183 5.82 9.34 2.21
CA ALA A 183 5.73 10.80 2.30
C ALA A 183 7.10 11.47 2.56
N ALA A 184 8.16 10.97 1.90
CA ALA A 184 9.48 11.59 1.96
C ALA A 184 9.54 12.87 1.09
N PHE A 185 10.35 13.82 1.49
CA PHE A 185 10.62 15.02 0.68
C PHE A 185 11.29 14.60 -0.66
N PRO A 186 10.91 15.17 -1.79
CA PRO A 186 9.88 16.21 -2.04
C PRO A 186 8.47 15.66 -2.33
N PHE A 187 8.24 14.34 -2.25
CA PHE A 187 6.99 13.67 -2.64
C PHE A 187 5.88 13.71 -1.57
N HIS A 188 6.01 14.57 -0.55
CA HIS A 188 5.09 14.65 0.60
C HIS A 188 3.94 15.66 0.43
N MET A 189 3.90 16.41 -0.68
CA MET A 189 2.98 17.53 -0.89
C MET A 189 1.48 17.17 -0.76
N TRP A 190 1.13 15.90 -0.94
CA TRP A 190 -0.25 15.42 -0.82
C TRP A 190 -0.72 15.26 0.64
N VAL A 191 0.21 15.19 1.59
CA VAL A 191 -0.09 14.82 2.99
C VAL A 191 -0.94 15.87 3.71
N PRO A 192 -0.59 17.17 3.71
CA PRO A 192 -1.37 18.18 4.44
C PRO A 192 -2.84 18.18 4.00
N ASP A 193 -3.10 18.34 2.70
CA ASP A 193 -4.45 18.39 2.15
C ASP A 193 -5.26 17.12 2.46
N THR A 194 -4.63 15.93 2.27
CA THR A 194 -5.32 14.66 2.51
C THR A 194 -5.64 14.44 3.98
N TYR A 195 -4.73 14.85 4.88
CA TYR A 195 -4.92 14.64 6.32
C TYR A 195 -5.93 15.59 6.93
N GLU A 196 -6.08 16.79 6.37
CA GLU A 196 -7.07 17.77 6.79
C GLU A 196 -8.46 17.40 6.28
N ALA A 197 -8.60 17.07 5.01
CA ALA A 197 -9.90 16.95 4.34
C ALA A 197 -10.54 15.55 4.45
N ALA A 198 -9.76 14.47 4.59
CA ALA A 198 -10.32 13.13 4.65
C ALA A 198 -10.85 12.78 6.05
N ASN A 199 -11.73 11.75 6.12
CA ASN A 199 -12.29 11.34 7.41
C ASN A 199 -11.22 10.78 8.36
N THR A 200 -11.28 11.14 9.63
CA THR A 200 -10.27 10.85 10.67
C THR A 200 -9.90 9.37 10.81
N PRO A 201 -10.83 8.38 10.85
CA PRO A 201 -10.45 6.97 10.91
C PRO A 201 -9.65 6.49 9.71
N PHE A 202 -9.96 6.99 8.50
CA PHE A 202 -9.18 6.69 7.30
C PHE A 202 -7.79 7.32 7.39
N VAL A 203 -7.68 8.58 7.80
CA VAL A 203 -6.39 9.27 7.96
C VAL A 203 -5.53 8.57 8.99
N ALA A 204 -6.08 8.17 10.13
CA ALA A 204 -5.37 7.43 11.16
C ALA A 204 -4.80 6.10 10.60
N TRP A 205 -5.60 5.35 9.84
CA TRP A 205 -5.15 4.12 9.20
C TRP A 205 -4.13 4.38 8.08
N LEU A 206 -4.38 5.39 7.23
CA LEU A 206 -3.48 5.80 6.14
C LEU A 206 -2.10 6.19 6.65
N SER A 207 -2.05 6.86 7.81
CA SER A 207 -0.80 7.33 8.41
C SER A 207 0.10 6.19 8.91
N VAL A 208 -0.44 5.01 9.17
CA VAL A 208 0.29 3.86 9.74
C VAL A 208 0.47 2.76 8.70
N ALA A 209 -0.60 2.07 8.30
CA ALA A 209 -0.49 0.82 7.54
C ALA A 209 0.09 1.01 6.13
N PRO A 210 -0.40 1.91 5.27
CA PRO A 210 0.17 2.10 3.94
C PRO A 210 1.59 2.69 3.94
N LYS A 211 1.93 3.54 4.92
CA LYS A 211 3.31 4.04 5.06
C LYS A 211 4.27 2.92 5.49
N ALA A 212 3.87 2.13 6.48
CA ALA A 212 4.65 0.96 6.89
C ALA A 212 4.84 -0.03 5.73
N ALA A 213 3.84 -0.21 4.86
CA ALA A 213 3.97 -1.04 3.68
C ALA A 213 5.01 -0.49 2.68
N GLY A 214 5.10 0.83 2.51
CA GLY A 214 6.16 1.48 1.74
C GLY A 214 7.55 1.19 2.29
N PHE A 215 7.74 1.28 3.61
CA PHE A 215 9.01 0.91 4.24
C PHE A 215 9.33 -0.57 4.08
N VAL A 216 8.36 -1.46 4.30
CA VAL A 216 8.56 -2.91 4.12
C VAL A 216 8.99 -3.24 2.69
N ALA A 217 8.40 -2.56 1.69
CA ALA A 217 8.80 -2.75 0.30
C ALA A 217 10.24 -2.29 0.02
N LEU A 218 10.72 -1.23 0.69
CA LEU A 218 12.11 -0.77 0.60
C LEU A 218 13.10 -1.73 1.26
N PHE A 219 12.67 -2.52 2.23
CA PHE A 219 13.50 -3.55 2.87
C PHE A 219 13.54 -4.87 2.08
N ARG A 220 12.74 -4.98 1.02
CA ARG A 220 12.72 -6.12 0.09
C ARG A 220 13.69 -5.95 -1.04
#